data_e9eea5f4b85c10c72effc98e0ad0c711
#
_entry.id   e9eea5f4b85c10c72effc98e0ad0c711
#
_cell.length_a   1.000
_cell.length_b   1.000
_cell.length_c   1.000
_cell.angle_alpha   90.00
_cell.angle_beta   90.00
_cell.angle_gamma   90.00
#
_symmetry.space_group_name_H-M   'P 1'
#
loop_
_entity.id
_entity.type
_entity.pdbx_description
1 polymer ?
#
loop_
_entity_poly.entity_id
_entity_poly.type
_entity_poly.pdbx_seq_one_letter_code
_entity_poly.pdbx_strand_id
1 'polypeptide(L)'
;MAKKIRNFAAILAVSAVVGTILLVLVFLLPVGPMRKNVEKSVGDMLKTGDEIPEDAFSQYLWKNRETYTDAIMVQNAIERLPDKNAYEHAMWMYHYDLEEDVWTPEDSLKSFCESHENVNNMYLHIYARYWHGYLLYLKPLLLLFSWQHVVWLELAVQIALMIWVLVTAIQKQNAGVAVVTLESFLFMKPVLVLVSLTMSVCWILTLLAVEYMLLHHDRLHEKGQYPEFFLIVGILTSYFDFLTYPVVTLGIPLCCYFLLESDRLWNN
;
A
#
# COMPACT_ATOMS: atom_id res chain seq x y z
N MET A 1 -13.27 25.03 -19.78
CA MET A 1 -13.74 23.64 -19.64
C MET A 1 -12.89 22.65 -20.47
N ALA A 2 -12.85 22.78 -21.80
CA ALA A 2 -12.11 21.85 -22.69
C ALA A 2 -10.64 21.65 -22.32
N LYS A 3 -9.89 22.70 -21.92
CA LYS A 3 -8.49 22.60 -21.49
C LYS A 3 -8.33 21.72 -20.23
N LYS A 4 -9.22 21.84 -19.23
CA LYS A 4 -9.17 21.00 -18.01
C LYS A 4 -9.46 19.53 -18.33
N ILE A 5 -10.48 19.25 -19.14
CA ILE A 5 -10.80 17.88 -19.59
C ILE A 5 -9.60 17.25 -20.32
N ARG A 6 -8.96 17.98 -21.22
CA ARG A 6 -7.75 17.52 -21.93
C ARG A 6 -6.60 17.23 -20.97
N ASN A 7 -6.38 18.09 -19.94
CA ASN A 7 -5.35 17.86 -18.95
C ASN A 7 -5.64 16.58 -18.12
N PHE A 8 -6.88 16.36 -17.71
CA PHE A 8 -7.27 15.15 -16.99
C PHE A 8 -7.06 13.89 -17.84
N ALA A 9 -7.49 13.92 -19.10
CA ALA A 9 -7.27 12.80 -20.01
C ALA A 9 -5.76 12.54 -20.22
N ALA A 10 -4.95 13.59 -20.34
CA ALA A 10 -3.51 13.47 -20.47
C ALA A 10 -2.86 12.88 -19.20
N ILE A 11 -3.27 13.33 -17.99
CA ILE A 11 -2.78 12.78 -16.72
C ILE A 11 -3.11 11.29 -16.64
N LEU A 12 -4.35 10.89 -16.91
CA LEU A 12 -4.78 9.48 -16.89
C LEU A 12 -3.98 8.64 -17.90
N ALA A 13 -3.86 9.09 -19.15
CA ALA A 13 -3.13 8.35 -20.18
C ALA A 13 -1.65 8.19 -19.86
N VAL A 14 -0.99 9.27 -19.43
CA VAL A 14 0.43 9.22 -19.02
C VAL A 14 0.63 8.32 -17.81
N SER A 15 -0.23 8.43 -16.80
CA SER A 15 -0.15 7.58 -15.60
C SER A 15 -0.33 6.11 -15.92
N ALA A 16 -1.27 5.75 -16.82
CA ALA A 16 -1.48 4.38 -17.23
C ALA A 16 -0.25 3.82 -17.96
N VAL A 17 0.32 4.58 -18.91
CA VAL A 17 1.52 4.16 -19.65
C VAL A 17 2.72 4.01 -18.70
N VAL A 18 2.99 5.02 -17.87
CA VAL A 18 4.11 5.01 -16.93
C VAL A 18 3.93 3.87 -15.92
N GLY A 19 2.73 3.71 -15.34
CA GLY A 19 2.42 2.65 -14.40
C GLY A 19 2.64 1.25 -14.98
N THR A 20 2.19 1.03 -16.23
CA THR A 20 2.43 -0.23 -16.95
C THR A 20 3.92 -0.49 -17.15
N ILE A 21 4.67 0.50 -17.63
CA ILE A 21 6.12 0.36 -17.86
C ILE A 21 6.84 0.03 -16.55
N LEU A 22 6.55 0.76 -15.47
CA LEU A 22 7.18 0.52 -14.17
C LEU A 22 6.85 -0.88 -13.64
N LEU A 23 5.59 -1.32 -13.77
CA LEU A 23 5.20 -2.65 -13.32
C LEU A 23 5.91 -3.75 -14.14
N VAL A 24 6.06 -3.60 -15.45
CA VAL A 24 6.81 -4.55 -16.28
C VAL A 24 8.29 -4.58 -15.87
N LEU A 25 8.91 -3.41 -15.63
CA LEU A 25 10.31 -3.32 -15.20
C LEU A 25 10.56 -4.04 -13.87
N VAL A 26 9.65 -3.92 -12.90
CA VAL A 26 9.84 -4.58 -11.61
C VAL A 26 9.72 -6.11 -11.70
N PHE A 27 9.00 -6.64 -12.69
CA PHE A 27 8.96 -8.08 -12.96
C PHE A 27 10.23 -8.62 -13.63
N LEU A 28 11.18 -7.77 -14.04
CA LEU A 28 12.51 -8.21 -14.49
C LEU A 28 13.44 -8.55 -13.31
N LEU A 29 13.08 -8.14 -12.09
CA LEU A 29 13.89 -8.43 -10.90
C LEU A 29 13.92 -9.94 -10.59
N PRO A 30 15.06 -10.47 -10.11
CA PRO A 30 15.21 -11.89 -9.80
C PRO A 30 14.39 -12.27 -8.56
N VAL A 31 13.54 -13.29 -8.66
CA VAL A 31 12.67 -13.75 -7.56
C VAL A 31 13.37 -14.67 -6.56
N GLY A 32 14.41 -15.39 -6.96
CA GLY A 32 15.10 -16.34 -6.08
C GLY A 32 15.63 -15.73 -4.76
N PRO A 33 16.34 -14.59 -4.77
CA PRO A 33 16.73 -13.92 -3.53
C PRO A 33 15.55 -13.43 -2.70
N MET A 34 14.48 -12.93 -3.33
CA MET A 34 13.27 -12.48 -2.64
C MET A 34 12.62 -13.64 -1.91
N ARG A 35 12.44 -14.80 -2.58
CA ARG A 35 11.89 -16.03 -1.99
C ARG A 35 12.66 -16.45 -0.74
N LYS A 36 13.99 -16.56 -0.84
CA LYS A 36 14.86 -16.89 0.31
C LYS A 36 14.70 -15.91 1.48
N ASN A 37 14.45 -14.63 1.20
CA ASN A 37 14.24 -13.64 2.24
C ASN A 37 12.84 -13.72 2.87
N VAL A 38 11.82 -14.11 2.10
CA VAL A 38 10.47 -14.38 2.63
C VAL A 38 10.46 -15.65 3.47
N GLU A 39 11.07 -16.74 3.00
CA GLU A 39 11.19 -18.02 3.72
C GLU A 39 11.76 -17.84 5.14
N LYS A 40 12.68 -16.91 5.36
CA LYS A 40 13.25 -16.62 6.69
C LYS A 40 12.24 -16.08 7.71
N SER A 41 11.12 -15.54 7.27
CA SER A 41 10.15 -14.87 8.13
C SER A 41 8.70 -15.31 7.92
N VAL A 42 8.40 -16.11 6.90
CA VAL A 42 7.02 -16.53 6.60
C VAL A 42 6.40 -17.28 7.77
N GLY A 43 7.14 -18.20 8.40
CA GLY A 43 6.67 -18.95 9.57
C GLY A 43 6.35 -18.03 10.76
N ASP A 44 7.18 -17.02 11.02
CA ASP A 44 6.93 -16.04 12.07
C ASP A 44 5.79 -15.09 11.75
N MET A 45 5.61 -14.73 10.48
CA MET A 45 4.61 -13.78 10.04
C MET A 45 3.20 -14.37 9.97
N LEU A 46 3.09 -15.69 9.77
CA LEU A 46 1.83 -16.41 9.61
C LEU A 46 1.52 -17.38 10.77
N LYS A 47 2.04 -17.08 11.99
CA LYS A 47 1.71 -17.83 13.21
C LYS A 47 0.21 -17.79 13.50
N THR A 48 -0.36 -18.90 13.92
CA THR A 48 -1.77 -19.04 14.30
C THR A 48 -1.93 -19.83 15.59
N GLY A 49 -3.00 -19.60 16.32
CA GLY A 49 -3.39 -20.38 17.49
C GLY A 49 -2.29 -20.44 18.56
N ASP A 50 -1.89 -21.65 18.94
CA ASP A 50 -0.92 -21.93 20.00
C ASP A 50 0.52 -21.48 19.69
N GLU A 51 0.81 -21.12 18.44
CA GLU A 51 2.12 -20.57 18.04
C GLU A 51 2.30 -19.11 18.46
N ILE A 52 1.21 -18.41 18.81
CA ILE A 52 1.23 -17.01 19.24
C ILE A 52 1.57 -16.96 20.73
N PRO A 53 2.56 -16.11 21.15
CA PRO A 53 2.87 -15.95 22.57
C PRO A 53 1.63 -15.60 23.41
N GLU A 54 1.56 -16.16 24.63
CA GLU A 54 0.38 -16.00 25.52
C GLU A 54 0.24 -14.61 26.15
N ASP A 55 1.24 -13.72 25.99
CA ASP A 55 1.14 -12.37 26.55
C ASP A 55 0.07 -11.53 25.84
N ALA A 56 -0.61 -10.68 26.62
CA ALA A 56 -1.76 -9.90 26.12
C ALA A 56 -1.44 -8.99 24.94
N PHE A 57 -0.21 -8.47 24.84
CA PHE A 57 0.20 -7.59 23.75
C PHE A 57 0.39 -8.38 22.45
N SER A 58 1.08 -9.51 22.51
CA SER A 58 1.25 -10.40 21.35
C SER A 58 -0.09 -10.92 20.85
N GLN A 59 -0.97 -11.37 21.75
CA GLN A 59 -2.33 -11.81 21.39
C GLN A 59 -3.14 -10.69 20.72
N TYR A 60 -3.05 -9.47 21.24
CA TYR A 60 -3.73 -8.31 20.65
C TYR A 60 -3.18 -7.98 19.26
N LEU A 61 -1.85 -7.96 19.09
CA LEU A 61 -1.16 -7.67 17.84
C LEU A 61 -1.56 -8.67 16.75
N TRP A 62 -1.44 -9.95 17.02
CA TRP A 62 -1.72 -11.01 16.08
C TRP A 62 -3.20 -11.08 15.69
N LYS A 63 -4.10 -10.95 16.66
CA LYS A 63 -5.55 -10.96 16.44
C LYS A 63 -6.04 -9.80 15.56
N ASN A 64 -5.34 -8.67 15.55
CA ASN A 64 -5.72 -7.48 14.80
C ASN A 64 -4.87 -7.26 13.55
N ARG A 65 -3.98 -8.18 13.20
CA ARG A 65 -3.14 -8.10 12.02
C ARG A 65 -3.92 -8.59 10.80
N GLU A 66 -3.73 -7.90 9.66
CA GLU A 66 -4.23 -8.33 8.35
C GLU A 66 -3.14 -9.15 7.65
N THR A 67 -3.27 -10.47 7.68
CA THR A 67 -2.31 -11.38 7.05
C THR A 67 -2.80 -11.95 5.73
N TYR A 68 -4.10 -12.00 5.53
CA TYR A 68 -4.72 -12.55 4.32
C TYR A 68 -4.26 -11.83 3.04
N THR A 69 -4.47 -10.51 2.98
CA THR A 69 -4.08 -9.71 1.81
C THR A 69 -2.57 -9.54 1.74
N ASP A 70 -1.88 -9.42 2.89
CA ASP A 70 -0.43 -9.35 2.96
C ASP A 70 0.24 -10.61 2.38
N ALA A 71 -0.32 -11.80 2.62
CA ALA A 71 0.17 -13.05 2.04
C ALA A 71 0.05 -13.03 0.50
N ILE A 72 -1.08 -12.58 -0.05
CA ILE A 72 -1.25 -12.39 -1.50
C ILE A 72 -0.20 -11.42 -2.05
N MET A 73 0.02 -10.27 -1.39
CA MET A 73 1.02 -9.28 -1.81
C MET A 73 2.42 -9.88 -1.89
N VAL A 74 2.81 -10.62 -0.85
CA VAL A 74 4.14 -11.23 -0.76
C VAL A 74 4.27 -12.36 -1.78
N GLN A 75 3.26 -13.21 -1.96
CA GLN A 75 3.27 -14.28 -2.95
C GLN A 75 3.42 -13.72 -4.36
N ASN A 76 2.64 -12.72 -4.74
CA ASN A 76 2.77 -12.04 -6.04
C ASN A 76 4.16 -11.44 -6.25
N ALA A 77 4.86 -11.05 -5.17
CA ALA A 77 6.21 -10.51 -5.28
C ALA A 77 7.27 -11.58 -5.54
N ILE A 78 7.12 -12.79 -4.99
CA ILE A 78 8.15 -13.85 -5.03
C ILE A 78 7.89 -14.91 -6.09
N GLU A 79 6.75 -14.86 -6.75
CA GLU A 79 6.36 -15.85 -7.74
C GLU A 79 6.71 -15.41 -9.16
N ARG A 80 7.16 -16.35 -9.97
CA ARG A 80 7.42 -16.18 -11.40
C ARG A 80 7.30 -17.50 -12.13
N LEU A 81 6.43 -17.55 -13.11
CA LEU A 81 6.26 -18.69 -14.01
C LEU A 81 7.38 -18.69 -15.06
N PRO A 82 8.07 -19.82 -15.27
CA PRO A 82 9.19 -19.91 -16.23
C PRO A 82 8.78 -19.65 -17.69
N ASP A 83 7.55 -20.01 -18.05
CA ASP A 83 6.98 -19.92 -19.40
C ASP A 83 6.32 -18.56 -19.70
N LYS A 84 6.27 -17.65 -18.72
CA LYS A 84 5.68 -16.31 -18.85
C LYS A 84 6.73 -15.21 -18.82
N ASN A 85 6.55 -14.22 -19.69
CA ASN A 85 7.43 -13.05 -19.70
C ASN A 85 6.99 -11.99 -18.67
N ALA A 86 7.83 -10.96 -18.45
CA ALA A 86 7.58 -9.92 -17.47
C ALA A 86 6.30 -9.10 -17.76
N TYR A 87 5.95 -8.91 -19.03
CA TYR A 87 4.73 -8.21 -19.42
C TYR A 87 3.48 -9.04 -19.08
N GLU A 88 3.50 -10.33 -19.38
CA GLU A 88 2.40 -11.24 -19.03
C GLU A 88 2.19 -11.28 -17.52
N HIS A 89 3.26 -11.41 -16.72
CA HIS A 89 3.17 -11.32 -15.26
C HIS A 89 2.59 -10.00 -14.78
N ALA A 90 3.07 -8.88 -15.31
CA ALA A 90 2.58 -7.56 -14.93
C ALA A 90 1.09 -7.36 -15.24
N MET A 91 0.60 -7.96 -16.33
CA MET A 91 -0.80 -7.77 -16.78
C MET A 91 -1.77 -8.77 -16.17
N TRP A 92 -1.35 -10.01 -15.97
CA TRP A 92 -2.24 -11.09 -15.54
C TRP A 92 -2.08 -11.46 -14.07
N MET A 93 -0.98 -11.08 -13.42
CA MET A 93 -0.67 -11.37 -12.03
C MET A 93 -0.92 -12.83 -11.69
N TYR A 94 -0.12 -13.71 -12.28
CA TYR A 94 -0.20 -15.14 -12.06
C TYR A 94 0.33 -15.50 -10.67
N HIS A 95 -0.39 -16.35 -9.95
CA HIS A 95 0.08 -17.01 -8.74
C HIS A 95 -0.55 -18.39 -8.56
N TYR A 96 0.05 -19.22 -7.73
CA TYR A 96 -0.44 -20.55 -7.39
C TYR A 96 -1.19 -20.53 -6.07
N ASP A 97 -2.39 -21.15 -6.08
CA ASP A 97 -3.21 -21.38 -4.91
C ASP A 97 -3.36 -22.88 -4.65
N LEU A 98 -3.56 -23.29 -3.38
CA LEU A 98 -3.83 -24.67 -3.03
C LEU A 98 -5.18 -25.13 -3.59
N GLU A 99 -5.24 -26.38 -4.06
CA GLU A 99 -6.45 -27.02 -4.60
C GLU A 99 -7.23 -27.73 -3.47
N GLU A 100 -7.63 -26.97 -2.43
CA GLU A 100 -8.40 -27.50 -1.29
C GLU A 100 -9.67 -26.69 -1.07
N ASP A 101 -10.73 -27.32 -0.54
CA ASP A 101 -12.02 -26.67 -0.29
C ASP A 101 -11.98 -25.56 0.77
N VAL A 102 -10.97 -25.59 1.64
CA VAL A 102 -10.77 -24.63 2.74
C VAL A 102 -9.32 -24.17 2.78
N TRP A 103 -8.91 -23.34 1.85
CA TRP A 103 -7.59 -22.76 1.82
C TRP A 103 -7.61 -21.24 2.11
N THR A 104 -6.50 -20.73 2.61
CA THR A 104 -6.27 -19.30 2.75
C THR A 104 -5.03 -18.89 1.96
N PRO A 105 -4.88 -17.61 1.58
CA PRO A 105 -3.64 -17.11 0.99
C PRO A 105 -2.41 -17.37 1.85
N GLU A 106 -2.58 -17.40 3.17
CA GLU A 106 -1.52 -17.73 4.12
C GLU A 106 -1.04 -19.17 3.94
N ASP A 107 -1.98 -20.10 3.78
CA ASP A 107 -1.66 -21.52 3.55
C ASP A 107 -0.98 -21.72 2.19
N SER A 108 -1.47 -21.03 1.15
CA SER A 108 -0.86 -21.04 -0.18
C SER A 108 0.57 -20.51 -0.15
N LEU A 109 0.82 -19.38 0.52
CA LEU A 109 2.16 -18.81 0.67
C LEU A 109 3.10 -19.72 1.45
N LYS A 110 2.64 -20.31 2.58
CA LYS A 110 3.43 -21.29 3.35
C LYS A 110 3.80 -22.49 2.48
N SER A 111 2.81 -23.11 1.85
CA SER A 111 3.02 -24.27 0.98
C SER A 111 3.95 -23.96 -0.20
N PHE A 112 3.80 -22.79 -0.81
CA PHE A 112 4.68 -22.35 -1.90
C PHE A 112 6.14 -22.17 -1.44
N CYS A 113 6.37 -21.62 -0.26
CA CYS A 113 7.72 -21.48 0.32
C CYS A 113 8.33 -22.85 0.70
N GLU A 114 7.53 -23.75 1.28
CA GLU A 114 7.99 -25.07 1.75
C GLU A 114 8.25 -26.05 0.61
N SER A 115 7.46 -25.98 -0.45
CA SER A 115 7.53 -26.91 -1.57
C SER A 115 8.72 -26.70 -2.51
N HIS A 116 9.48 -25.62 -2.36
CA HIS A 116 10.59 -25.26 -3.24
C HIS A 116 10.24 -25.40 -4.74
N GLU A 117 9.08 -24.90 -5.13
CA GLU A 117 8.53 -24.95 -6.50
C GLU A 117 7.80 -26.26 -6.88
N ASN A 118 7.61 -27.20 -5.96
CA ASN A 118 6.75 -28.36 -6.24
C ASN A 118 5.27 -27.97 -6.08
N VAL A 119 4.67 -27.47 -7.14
CA VAL A 119 3.29 -26.96 -7.19
C VAL A 119 2.27 -28.02 -7.62
N ASN A 120 2.57 -29.32 -7.43
CA ASN A 120 1.71 -30.42 -7.92
C ASN A 120 0.28 -30.41 -7.34
N ASN A 121 0.09 -29.84 -6.15
CA ASN A 121 -1.22 -29.71 -5.50
C ASN A 121 -1.73 -28.25 -5.53
N MET A 122 -1.26 -27.45 -6.48
CA MET A 122 -1.66 -26.07 -6.64
C MET A 122 -2.23 -25.83 -8.04
N TYR A 123 -3.20 -24.96 -8.16
CA TYR A 123 -3.71 -24.50 -9.44
C TYR A 123 -3.26 -23.05 -9.72
N LEU A 124 -3.09 -22.76 -11.00
CA LEU A 124 -2.69 -21.43 -11.44
C LEU A 124 -3.88 -20.49 -11.42
N HIS A 125 -3.76 -19.40 -10.65
CA HIS A 125 -4.76 -18.35 -10.58
C HIS A 125 -4.30 -17.09 -11.33
N ILE A 126 -5.28 -16.32 -11.85
CA ILE A 126 -5.06 -15.01 -12.48
C ILE A 126 -5.73 -13.95 -11.63
N TYR A 127 -4.94 -12.99 -11.14
CA TYR A 127 -5.43 -11.95 -10.25
C TYR A 127 -5.27 -10.54 -10.86
N ALA A 128 -5.72 -10.37 -12.10
CA ALA A 128 -5.62 -9.12 -12.87
C ALA A 128 -6.63 -8.04 -12.46
N ARG A 129 -7.25 -8.14 -11.27
CA ARG A 129 -8.30 -7.23 -10.80
C ARG A 129 -7.78 -5.83 -10.46
N TYR A 130 -6.54 -5.73 -9.98
CA TYR A 130 -5.89 -4.52 -9.51
C TYR A 130 -4.60 -4.25 -10.27
N TRP A 131 -4.06 -3.03 -10.15
CA TRP A 131 -2.81 -2.66 -10.80
C TRP A 131 -1.56 -3.26 -10.16
N HIS A 132 -1.63 -3.66 -8.90
CA HIS A 132 -0.52 -4.23 -8.12
C HIS A 132 0.75 -3.36 -8.08
N GLY A 133 0.59 -2.04 -8.13
CA GLY A 133 1.71 -1.09 -8.12
C GLY A 133 2.55 -1.13 -6.85
N TYR A 134 2.02 -1.67 -5.73
CA TYR A 134 2.80 -1.93 -4.52
C TYR A 134 4.05 -2.80 -4.79
N LEU A 135 4.05 -3.61 -5.84
CA LEU A 135 5.22 -4.39 -6.23
C LEU A 135 6.43 -3.54 -6.59
N LEU A 136 6.23 -2.26 -6.96
CA LEU A 136 7.33 -1.34 -7.26
C LEU A 136 8.25 -1.09 -6.06
N TYR A 137 7.73 -1.11 -4.86
CA TYR A 137 8.56 -1.00 -3.65
C TYR A 137 8.78 -2.37 -2.98
N LEU A 138 7.79 -3.26 -2.98
CA LEU A 138 7.86 -4.53 -2.27
C LEU A 138 8.93 -5.46 -2.86
N LYS A 139 8.97 -5.63 -4.19
CA LYS A 139 9.99 -6.51 -4.83
C LYS A 139 11.42 -6.04 -4.58
N PRO A 140 11.80 -4.76 -4.78
CA PRO A 140 13.13 -4.27 -4.42
C PRO A 140 13.46 -4.43 -2.93
N LEU A 141 12.49 -4.20 -2.03
CA LEU A 141 12.73 -4.38 -0.61
C LEU A 141 12.93 -5.85 -0.23
N LEU A 142 12.16 -6.77 -0.80
CA LEU A 142 12.33 -8.21 -0.58
C LEU A 142 13.63 -8.77 -1.18
N LEU A 143 14.27 -8.08 -2.13
CA LEU A 143 15.62 -8.44 -2.58
C LEU A 143 16.66 -8.30 -1.47
N LEU A 144 16.46 -7.33 -0.55
CA LEU A 144 17.43 -6.93 0.47
C LEU A 144 17.03 -7.41 1.86
N PHE A 145 15.75 -7.51 2.13
CA PHE A 145 15.17 -7.69 3.48
C PHE A 145 14.18 -8.85 3.52
N SER A 146 14.01 -9.46 4.69
CA SER A 146 12.90 -10.39 4.92
C SER A 146 11.57 -9.63 5.03
N TRP A 147 10.44 -10.32 4.88
CA TRP A 147 9.11 -9.73 5.06
C TRP A 147 8.97 -8.98 6.39
N GLN A 148 9.42 -9.56 7.50
CA GLN A 148 9.40 -8.90 8.80
C GLN A 148 10.13 -7.56 8.81
N HIS A 149 11.30 -7.46 8.16
CA HIS A 149 12.05 -6.20 8.09
C HIS A 149 11.34 -5.17 7.20
N VAL A 150 10.64 -5.60 6.14
CA VAL A 150 9.83 -4.70 5.30
C VAL A 150 8.71 -4.08 6.13
N VAL A 151 7.99 -4.87 6.94
CA VAL A 151 6.95 -4.37 7.86
C VAL A 151 7.52 -3.36 8.86
N TRP A 152 8.70 -3.63 9.45
CA TRP A 152 9.36 -2.69 10.36
C TRP A 152 9.78 -1.39 9.65
N LEU A 153 10.24 -1.48 8.41
CA LEU A 153 10.59 -0.31 7.61
C LEU A 153 9.35 0.55 7.32
N GLU A 154 8.25 -0.07 6.91
CA GLU A 154 6.99 0.64 6.69
C GLU A 154 6.45 1.30 7.96
N LEU A 155 6.53 0.62 9.11
CA LEU A 155 6.21 1.19 10.41
C LEU A 155 7.04 2.46 10.68
N ALA A 156 8.35 2.40 10.47
CA ALA A 156 9.24 3.55 10.68
C ALA A 156 8.89 4.72 9.73
N VAL A 157 8.59 4.43 8.47
CA VAL A 157 8.16 5.42 7.47
C VAL A 157 6.84 6.07 7.89
N GLN A 158 5.85 5.29 8.31
CA GLN A 158 4.55 5.80 8.76
C GLN A 158 4.69 6.73 9.97
N ILE A 159 5.49 6.34 10.97
CA ILE A 159 5.75 7.17 12.15
C ILE A 159 6.46 8.46 11.75
N ALA A 160 7.48 8.39 10.91
CA ALA A 160 8.20 9.57 10.44
C ALA A 160 7.30 10.54 9.67
N LEU A 161 6.45 10.03 8.77
CA LEU A 161 5.49 10.83 8.02
C LEU A 161 4.43 11.46 8.93
N MET A 162 3.92 10.71 9.92
CA MET A 162 2.97 11.22 10.90
C MET A 162 3.58 12.40 11.68
N ILE A 163 4.80 12.23 12.19
CA ILE A 163 5.51 13.30 12.91
C ILE A 163 5.69 14.50 11.98
N TRP A 164 6.08 14.28 10.73
CA TRP A 164 6.27 15.36 9.75
C TRP A 164 4.98 16.14 9.52
N VAL A 165 3.86 15.48 9.24
CA VAL A 165 2.55 16.12 9.05
C VAL A 165 2.16 16.93 10.30
N LEU A 166 2.30 16.36 11.49
CA LEU A 166 1.94 17.05 12.74
C LEU A 166 2.81 18.28 12.99
N VAL A 167 4.12 18.18 12.79
CA VAL A 167 5.04 19.31 12.92
C VAL A 167 4.72 20.41 11.91
N THR A 168 4.48 20.04 10.65
CA THR A 168 4.10 21.02 9.60
C THR A 168 2.78 21.70 9.92
N ALA A 169 1.77 20.95 10.37
CA ALA A 169 0.46 21.49 10.75
C ALA A 169 0.59 22.49 11.91
N ILE A 170 1.41 22.19 12.93
CA ILE A 170 1.68 23.10 14.06
C ILE A 170 2.42 24.35 13.57
N GLN A 171 3.46 24.20 12.75
CA GLN A 171 4.23 25.33 12.19
C GLN A 171 3.36 26.25 11.33
N LYS A 172 2.40 25.70 10.62
CA LYS A 172 1.43 26.43 9.80
C LYS A 172 0.24 26.97 10.62
N GLN A 173 0.25 26.77 11.93
CA GLN A 173 -0.82 27.17 12.85
C GLN A 173 -2.19 26.56 12.49
N ASN A 174 -2.19 25.39 11.89
CA ASN A 174 -3.38 24.66 11.46
C ASN A 174 -3.68 23.47 12.37
N ALA A 175 -4.09 23.76 13.61
CA ALA A 175 -4.43 22.75 14.62
C ALA A 175 -5.54 21.80 14.15
N GLY A 176 -6.47 22.26 13.32
CA GLY A 176 -7.56 21.44 12.79
C GLY A 176 -7.05 20.27 11.96
N VAL A 177 -6.06 20.49 11.09
CA VAL A 177 -5.44 19.40 10.29
C VAL A 177 -4.71 18.41 11.19
N ALA A 178 -3.99 18.88 12.22
CA ALA A 178 -3.32 18.01 13.18
C ALA A 178 -4.33 17.10 13.92
N VAL A 179 -5.43 17.68 14.41
CA VAL A 179 -6.49 16.95 15.11
C VAL A 179 -7.13 15.91 14.19
N VAL A 180 -7.58 16.30 12.98
CA VAL A 180 -8.20 15.36 12.02
C VAL A 180 -7.25 14.23 11.67
N THR A 181 -5.96 14.50 11.49
CA THR A 181 -4.98 13.46 11.18
C THR A 181 -4.84 12.46 12.33
N LEU A 182 -4.72 12.96 13.57
CA LEU A 182 -4.61 12.10 14.77
C LEU A 182 -5.88 11.29 15.02
N GLU A 183 -7.05 11.92 14.98
CA GLU A 183 -8.32 11.23 15.16
C GLU A 183 -8.53 10.15 14.10
N SER A 184 -8.27 10.47 12.84
CA SER A 184 -8.36 9.49 11.75
C SER A 184 -7.48 8.27 12.00
N PHE A 185 -6.23 8.49 12.43
CA PHE A 185 -5.31 7.40 12.77
C PHE A 185 -5.87 6.51 13.90
N LEU A 186 -6.41 7.11 14.96
CA LEU A 186 -6.98 6.38 16.09
C LEU A 186 -8.20 5.55 15.68
N PHE A 187 -9.05 6.09 14.80
CA PHE A 187 -10.23 5.36 14.31
C PHE A 187 -9.92 4.25 13.30
N MET A 188 -8.77 4.31 12.62
CA MET A 188 -8.32 3.28 11.67
C MET A 188 -7.72 2.03 12.33
N LYS A 189 -7.84 1.83 13.63
CA LYS A 189 -7.16 0.75 14.37
C LYS A 189 -5.64 0.79 14.16
N PRO A 190 -4.91 1.60 14.93
CA PRO A 190 -3.48 1.88 14.73
C PRO A 190 -2.59 0.65 14.52
N VAL A 191 -2.83 -0.43 15.26
CA VAL A 191 -2.04 -1.67 15.13
C VAL A 191 -2.20 -2.26 13.73
N LEU A 192 -3.44 -2.35 13.23
CA LEU A 192 -3.71 -2.88 11.89
C LEU A 192 -2.98 -2.08 10.81
N VAL A 193 -3.08 -0.75 10.88
CA VAL A 193 -2.45 0.16 9.90
C VAL A 193 -0.94 0.08 9.95
N LEU A 194 -0.36 0.00 11.14
CA LEU A 194 1.11 0.08 11.32
C LEU A 194 1.85 -1.21 10.94
N VAL A 195 1.20 -2.38 11.02
CA VAL A 195 1.90 -3.67 10.87
C VAL A 195 1.41 -4.51 9.68
N SER A 196 0.45 -4.03 8.90
CA SER A 196 -0.04 -4.71 7.69
C SER A 196 0.40 -3.97 6.45
N LEU A 197 1.01 -4.68 5.50
CA LEU A 197 1.49 -4.10 4.23
C LEU A 197 0.35 -3.44 3.45
N THR A 198 -0.79 -4.10 3.39
CA THR A 198 -1.94 -3.61 2.62
C THR A 198 -2.57 -2.34 3.22
N MET A 199 -2.59 -2.22 4.54
CA MET A 199 -3.18 -1.05 5.23
C MET A 199 -2.22 0.14 5.25
N SER A 200 -0.91 -0.12 5.35
CA SER A 200 0.12 0.91 5.41
C SER A 200 0.15 1.78 4.15
N VAL A 201 -0.09 1.20 2.98
CA VAL A 201 -0.10 1.91 1.68
C VAL A 201 -1.11 3.06 1.67
N CYS A 202 -2.36 2.79 2.05
CA CYS A 202 -3.41 3.81 2.12
C CYS A 202 -3.02 4.95 3.07
N TRP A 203 -2.45 4.59 4.24
CA TRP A 203 -2.08 5.57 5.25
C TRP A 203 -0.90 6.42 4.81
N ILE A 204 0.14 5.82 4.24
CA ILE A 204 1.29 6.54 3.68
C ILE A 204 0.83 7.52 2.60
N LEU A 205 0.00 7.09 1.66
CA LEU A 205 -0.54 7.96 0.61
C LEU A 205 -1.37 9.11 1.19
N THR A 206 -2.17 8.83 2.22
CA THR A 206 -2.96 9.86 2.93
C THR A 206 -2.06 10.91 3.58
N LEU A 207 -1.04 10.48 4.32
CA LEU A 207 -0.09 11.38 4.98
C LEU A 207 0.68 12.24 3.97
N LEU A 208 1.15 11.63 2.87
CA LEU A 208 1.81 12.36 1.79
C LEU A 208 0.89 13.38 1.11
N ALA A 209 -0.38 13.04 0.91
CA ALA A 209 -1.36 13.96 0.33
C ALA A 209 -1.65 15.14 1.28
N VAL A 210 -1.82 14.88 2.58
CA VAL A 210 -2.04 15.92 3.59
C VAL A 210 -0.81 16.83 3.69
N GLU A 211 0.40 16.26 3.75
CA GLU A 211 1.64 17.04 3.83
C GLU A 211 1.84 17.90 2.58
N TYR A 212 1.61 17.35 1.39
CA TYR A 212 1.68 18.12 0.16
C TYR A 212 0.71 19.29 0.15
N MET A 213 -0.51 19.11 0.65
CA MET A 213 -1.49 20.20 0.78
C MET A 213 -1.03 21.25 1.78
N LEU A 214 -0.56 20.85 2.96
CA LEU A 214 -0.04 21.79 3.98
C LEU A 214 1.09 22.67 3.41
N LEU A 215 1.98 22.10 2.62
CA LEU A 215 3.11 22.81 2.04
C LEU A 215 2.74 23.70 0.85
N HIS A 216 1.72 23.32 0.08
CA HIS A 216 1.44 23.93 -1.22
C HIS A 216 0.02 24.50 -1.35
N HIS A 217 -0.72 24.67 -0.25
CA HIS A 217 -2.13 25.09 -0.24
C HIS A 217 -2.38 26.34 -1.08
N ASP A 218 -1.64 27.43 -0.81
CA ASP A 218 -1.81 28.71 -1.52
C ASP A 218 -1.62 28.54 -3.03
N ARG A 219 -0.57 27.83 -3.44
CA ARG A 219 -0.28 27.58 -4.86
C ARG A 219 -1.39 26.77 -5.53
N LEU A 220 -1.88 25.70 -4.85
CA LEU A 220 -2.95 24.84 -5.36
C LEU A 220 -4.25 25.64 -5.54
N HIS A 221 -4.56 26.48 -4.55
CA HIS A 221 -5.74 27.33 -4.56
C HIS A 221 -5.65 28.38 -5.68
N GLU A 222 -4.61 29.21 -5.71
CA GLU A 222 -4.43 30.29 -6.68
C GLU A 222 -4.43 29.81 -8.14
N LYS A 223 -3.86 28.62 -8.39
CA LYS A 223 -3.83 28.02 -9.72
C LYS A 223 -5.07 27.16 -10.04
N GLY A 224 -5.99 26.98 -9.08
CA GLY A 224 -7.15 26.12 -9.21
C GLY A 224 -6.79 24.67 -9.55
N GLN A 225 -5.70 24.15 -8.93
CA GLN A 225 -5.10 22.83 -9.22
C GLN A 225 -5.58 21.71 -8.28
N TYR A 226 -6.46 21.99 -7.33
CA TYR A 226 -7.02 20.95 -6.46
C TYR A 226 -7.72 19.80 -7.20
N PRO A 227 -8.48 20.01 -8.30
CA PRO A 227 -9.03 18.89 -9.03
C PRO A 227 -7.98 17.96 -9.62
N GLU A 228 -6.86 18.49 -10.16
CA GLU A 228 -5.74 17.71 -10.65
C GLU A 228 -5.01 16.99 -9.51
N PHE A 229 -4.85 17.63 -8.35
CA PHE A 229 -4.27 17.03 -7.16
C PHE A 229 -5.08 15.82 -6.70
N PHE A 230 -6.40 15.95 -6.50
CA PHE A 230 -7.25 14.83 -6.08
C PHE A 230 -7.33 13.73 -7.15
N LEU A 231 -7.26 14.07 -8.43
CA LEU A 231 -7.15 13.08 -9.49
C LEU A 231 -5.86 12.25 -9.35
N ILE A 232 -4.72 12.90 -9.07
CA ILE A 232 -3.43 12.22 -8.87
C ILE A 232 -3.48 11.34 -7.61
N VAL A 233 -4.03 11.82 -6.51
CA VAL A 233 -4.22 11.01 -5.30
C VAL A 233 -5.05 9.76 -5.60
N GLY A 234 -6.16 9.90 -6.33
CA GLY A 234 -6.99 8.77 -6.74
C GLY A 234 -6.28 7.77 -7.65
N ILE A 235 -5.48 8.26 -8.60
CA ILE A 235 -4.64 7.42 -9.48
C ILE A 235 -3.62 6.63 -8.64
N LEU A 236 -2.89 7.30 -7.74
CA LEU A 236 -1.90 6.64 -6.88
C LEU A 236 -2.55 5.61 -5.97
N THR A 237 -3.70 5.93 -5.37
CA THR A 237 -4.48 4.98 -4.57
C THR A 237 -4.87 3.75 -5.39
N SER A 238 -5.49 3.95 -6.56
CA SER A 238 -5.89 2.84 -7.43
C SER A 238 -4.71 2.01 -7.93
N TYR A 239 -3.53 2.62 -8.06
CA TYR A 239 -2.34 1.95 -8.57
C TYR A 239 -1.61 1.14 -7.49
N PHE A 240 -1.44 1.71 -6.29
CA PHE A 240 -0.63 1.10 -5.22
C PHE A 240 -1.43 0.24 -4.24
N ASP A 241 -2.75 0.43 -4.14
CA ASP A 241 -3.58 -0.23 -3.15
C ASP A 241 -4.57 -1.22 -3.80
N PHE A 242 -5.00 -2.21 -3.04
CA PHE A 242 -6.10 -3.13 -3.40
C PHE A 242 -7.49 -2.48 -3.25
N LEU A 243 -7.57 -1.15 -3.17
CA LEU A 243 -8.77 -0.40 -2.81
C LEU A 243 -9.34 -0.80 -1.44
N THR A 244 -8.44 -1.08 -0.51
CA THR A 244 -8.77 -1.52 0.85
C THR A 244 -9.48 -0.41 1.62
N TYR A 245 -8.94 0.81 1.55
CA TYR A 245 -9.50 2.00 2.18
C TYR A 245 -9.50 3.24 1.25
N PRO A 246 -10.11 3.19 0.06
CA PRO A 246 -10.08 4.33 -0.88
C PRO A 246 -10.76 5.57 -0.32
N VAL A 247 -11.69 5.40 0.64
CA VAL A 247 -12.34 6.53 1.33
C VAL A 247 -11.37 7.28 2.23
N VAL A 248 -10.37 6.63 2.80
CA VAL A 248 -9.35 7.24 3.66
C VAL A 248 -8.45 8.17 2.85
N THR A 249 -7.91 7.69 1.73
CA THR A 249 -7.01 8.46 0.86
C THR A 249 -7.68 9.64 0.17
N LEU A 250 -9.01 9.64 0.04
CA LEU A 250 -9.78 10.77 -0.47
C LEU A 250 -10.37 11.62 0.66
N GLY A 251 -11.03 10.97 1.63
CA GLY A 251 -11.84 11.64 2.65
C GLY A 251 -11.02 12.48 3.62
N ILE A 252 -9.90 11.95 4.14
CA ILE A 252 -9.05 12.69 5.07
C ILE A 252 -8.42 13.92 4.40
N PRO A 253 -7.76 13.83 3.23
CA PRO A 253 -7.30 15.00 2.51
C PRO A 253 -8.41 15.98 2.14
N LEU A 254 -9.61 15.51 1.85
CA LEU A 254 -10.74 16.39 1.56
C LEU A 254 -11.21 17.16 2.82
N CYS A 255 -11.25 16.51 3.98
CA CYS A 255 -11.52 17.19 5.26
C CYS A 255 -10.42 18.24 5.55
N CYS A 256 -9.16 17.90 5.37
CA CYS A 256 -8.05 18.84 5.54
C CYS A 256 -8.15 20.02 4.56
N TYR A 257 -8.55 19.78 3.32
CA TYR A 257 -8.80 20.84 2.33
C TYR A 257 -9.84 21.84 2.83
N PHE A 258 -10.97 21.38 3.35
CA PHE A 258 -12.01 22.28 3.88
C PHE A 258 -11.54 23.08 5.10
N LEU A 259 -10.72 22.49 5.96
CA LEU A 259 -10.13 23.23 7.08
C LEU A 259 -9.18 24.32 6.60
N LEU A 260 -8.29 24.02 5.66
CA LEU A 260 -7.36 24.98 5.07
C LEU A 260 -8.09 26.15 4.36
N GLU A 261 -9.18 25.86 3.62
CA GLU A 261 -9.99 26.90 2.98
C GLU A 261 -10.75 27.75 4.01
N SER A 262 -11.27 27.13 5.08
CA SER A 262 -11.97 27.84 6.16
C SER A 262 -11.03 28.84 6.84
N ASP A 263 -9.84 28.42 7.24
CA ASP A 263 -8.85 29.30 7.88
C ASP A 263 -8.45 30.47 6.99
N ARG A 264 -8.34 30.25 5.68
CA ARG A 264 -8.08 31.32 4.71
C ARG A 264 -9.22 32.34 4.66
N LEU A 265 -10.48 31.90 4.72
CA LEU A 265 -11.64 32.79 4.69
C LEU A 265 -11.76 33.63 5.98
N TRP A 266 -11.32 33.09 7.13
CA TRP A 266 -11.37 33.80 8.40
C TRP A 266 -10.20 34.78 8.60
N ASN A 267 -9.06 34.54 7.94
CA ASN A 267 -7.85 35.35 8.06
C ASN A 267 -7.73 36.46 6.98
N ASN A 268 -8.64 36.51 6.00
CA ASN A 268 -8.77 37.56 4.98
C ASN A 268 -9.95 38.50 5.28
#